data_2a3f1a5e00e4f91176e7b4683c2e3c58
#
_entry.id   2a3f1a5e00e4f91176e7b4683c2e3c58
#
_cell.length_a   1.000
_cell.length_b   1.000
_cell.length_c   1.000
_cell.angle_alpha   90.00
_cell.angle_beta   90.00
_cell.angle_gamma   90.00
#
_symmetry.space_group_name_H-M   'P 1'
#
loop_
_entity.id
_entity.type
_entity.pdbx_description
1 polymer ?
#
loop_
_entity_poly.entity_id
_entity_poly.type
_entity_poly.pdbx_seq_one_letter_code
_entity_poly.pdbx_strand_id
1 'polypeptide(L)'
;GLPLYTRVWVNESGRWKSRVLTLKYTDQFISRHKLRPVWNDEEKQYTSSWKEKGTAYKTWLEDAKSLEDKMSLVGKYGLGGTAFWRYGFEAENTFSELLNVKENQEKNGKIDIDNFSLHDYLAEKKQKLQEMQEQ
;
A
#
# COMPACT_ATOMS: atom_id res chain seq x y z
N GLY A 1 -9.01 2.17 -7.33
CA GLY A 1 -7.76 1.39 -7.43
C GLY A 1 -6.75 1.81 -6.40
N LEU A 2 -6.12 0.84 -5.75
CA LEU A 2 -5.10 1.06 -4.72
C LEU A 2 -3.78 0.41 -5.14
N PRO A 3 -2.62 1.13 -5.04
CA PRO A 3 -1.34 0.58 -5.42
C PRO A 3 -0.76 -0.28 -4.28
N LEU A 4 -0.22 -1.45 -4.61
CA LEU A 4 0.64 -2.25 -3.74
C LEU A 4 2.12 -1.97 -4.02
N TYR A 5 2.43 -0.73 -4.38
CA TYR A 5 3.76 -0.25 -4.68
C TYR A 5 3.91 1.22 -4.31
N THR A 6 5.12 1.61 -4.10
CA THR A 6 5.54 3.00 -3.94
C THR A 6 6.39 3.42 -5.15
N ARG A 7 6.69 4.70 -5.27
CA ARG A 7 7.62 5.21 -6.30
C ARG A 7 8.76 5.94 -5.65
N VAL A 8 9.97 5.56 -6.02
CA VAL A 8 11.18 6.27 -5.66
C VAL A 8 11.54 7.21 -6.81
N TRP A 9 11.61 8.48 -6.51
CA TRP A 9 11.96 9.53 -7.46
C TRP A 9 13.42 9.91 -7.30
N VAL A 10 14.11 10.07 -8.40
CA VAL A 10 15.52 10.47 -8.49
C VAL A 10 15.65 11.69 -9.41
N ASN A 11 16.41 12.67 -8.95
CA ASN A 11 16.74 13.84 -9.78
C ASN A 11 18.04 13.58 -10.54
N GLU A 12 17.91 13.30 -11.84
CA GLU A 12 19.04 13.14 -12.74
C GLU A 12 19.20 14.40 -13.61
N SER A 13 20.24 15.18 -13.35
CA SER A 13 20.56 16.40 -14.11
C SER A 13 19.37 17.37 -14.23
N GLY A 14 18.68 17.63 -13.13
CA GLY A 14 17.52 18.53 -13.06
C GLY A 14 16.19 17.92 -13.53
N ARG A 15 16.17 16.64 -13.93
CA ARG A 15 14.96 15.94 -14.34
C ARG A 15 14.61 14.85 -13.33
N TRP A 16 13.37 14.86 -12.86
CA TRP A 16 12.86 13.81 -11.98
C TRP A 16 12.40 12.59 -12.80
N LYS A 17 12.95 11.43 -12.45
CA LYS A 17 12.52 10.12 -12.95
C LYS A 17 12.07 9.27 -11.78
N SER A 18 11.23 8.28 -12.01
CA SER A 18 10.78 7.39 -10.94
C SER A 18 10.93 5.93 -11.30
N ARG A 19 11.09 5.11 -10.26
CA ARG A 19 11.10 3.66 -10.32
C ARG A 19 10.08 3.12 -9.35
N VAL A 20 9.45 2.02 -9.72
CA VAL A 20 8.53 1.28 -8.84
C VAL A 20 9.33 0.53 -7.77
N LEU A 21 8.86 0.64 -6.54
CA LEU A 21 9.30 -0.17 -5.40
C LEU A 21 8.05 -0.87 -4.85
N THR A 22 7.99 -2.18 -4.94
CA THR A 22 6.85 -2.95 -4.42
C THR A 22 6.86 -2.97 -2.89
N LEU A 23 5.70 -3.10 -2.25
CA LEU A 23 5.59 -3.14 -0.79
C LEU A 23 6.47 -4.24 -0.20
N LYS A 24 6.57 -5.37 -0.87
CA LYS A 24 7.43 -6.50 -0.49
C LYS A 24 8.88 -6.10 -0.16
N TYR A 25 9.41 -5.06 -0.80
CA TYR A 25 10.80 -4.64 -0.65
C TYR A 25 10.96 -3.28 0.05
N THR A 26 9.87 -2.66 0.48
CA THR A 26 9.89 -1.31 1.08
C THR A 26 10.71 -1.26 2.36
N ASP A 27 10.53 -2.19 3.29
CA ASP A 27 11.28 -2.22 4.56
C ASP A 27 12.78 -2.44 4.33
N GLN A 28 13.13 -3.33 3.41
CA GLN A 28 14.52 -3.56 3.03
C GLN A 28 15.16 -2.31 2.42
N PHE A 29 14.39 -1.58 1.60
CA PHE A 29 14.82 -0.34 0.98
C PHE A 29 15.05 0.76 2.03
N ILE A 30 14.10 0.95 2.96
CA ILE A 30 14.20 1.91 4.07
C ILE A 30 15.46 1.62 4.90
N SER A 31 15.66 0.36 5.27
CA SER A 31 16.82 -0.06 6.07
C SER A 31 18.14 0.16 5.34
N ARG A 32 18.22 -0.21 4.06
CA ARG A 32 19.42 -0.07 3.23
C ARG A 32 19.86 1.39 3.09
N HIS A 33 18.92 2.29 2.86
CA HIS A 33 19.20 3.72 2.68
C HIS A 33 19.13 4.51 3.99
N LYS A 34 18.91 3.82 5.14
CA LYS A 34 18.81 4.43 6.48
C LYS A 34 17.80 5.58 6.53
N LEU A 35 16.68 5.41 5.83
CA LEU A 35 15.65 6.42 5.76
C LEU A 35 14.91 6.53 7.09
N ARG A 36 14.38 7.73 7.36
CA ARG A 36 13.47 8.02 8.47
C ARG A 36 12.20 8.66 7.92
N PRO A 37 11.28 7.86 7.38
CA PRO A 37 10.06 8.39 6.81
C PRO A 37 9.21 9.11 7.88
N VAL A 38 8.62 10.23 7.49
CA VAL A 38 7.74 11.04 8.34
C VAL A 38 6.34 11.03 7.74
N TRP A 39 5.34 10.82 8.59
CA TRP A 39 3.93 10.89 8.16
C TRP A 39 3.56 12.31 7.74
N ASN A 40 3.01 12.44 6.54
CA ASN A 40 2.44 13.68 6.03
C ASN A 40 0.92 13.58 6.10
N ASP A 41 0.32 14.39 6.95
CA ASP A 41 -1.12 14.30 7.21
C ASP A 41 -1.99 14.89 6.08
N GLU A 42 -1.44 15.76 5.26
CA GLU A 42 -2.11 16.26 4.05
C GLU A 42 -2.15 15.21 2.95
N GLU A 43 -1.03 14.51 2.71
CA GLU A 43 -0.87 13.53 1.65
C GLU A 43 -1.30 12.12 2.09
N LYS A 44 -1.54 11.91 3.40
CA LYS A 44 -1.90 10.62 4.00
C LYS A 44 -0.91 9.50 3.63
N GLN A 45 0.39 9.85 3.65
CA GLN A 45 1.49 8.92 3.35
C GLN A 45 2.72 9.26 4.17
N TYR A 46 3.56 8.27 4.43
CA TYR A 46 4.91 8.51 4.89
C TYR A 46 5.78 9.03 3.74
N THR A 47 6.54 10.08 3.99
CA THR A 47 7.42 10.70 3.00
C THR A 47 8.86 10.67 3.47
N SER A 48 9.79 10.61 2.53
CA SER A 48 11.21 10.75 2.80
C SER A 48 11.91 11.44 1.63
N SER A 49 12.84 12.32 1.96
CA SER A 49 13.73 12.97 0.99
C SER A 49 15.16 12.85 1.47
N TRP A 50 16.07 12.46 0.59
CA TRP A 50 17.49 12.30 0.95
C TRP A 50 18.40 12.59 -0.23
N LYS A 51 19.70 12.70 0.07
CA LYS A 51 20.75 12.79 -0.95
C LYS A 51 21.73 11.63 -0.77
N GLU A 52 22.13 11.04 -1.86
CA GLU A 52 23.15 10.01 -1.89
C GLU A 52 24.10 10.27 -3.05
N LYS A 53 25.39 10.37 -2.76
CA LYS A 53 26.44 10.71 -3.74
C LYS A 53 26.10 11.95 -4.59
N GLY A 54 25.54 12.98 -3.96
CA GLY A 54 25.15 14.23 -4.62
C GLY A 54 23.82 14.21 -5.36
N THR A 55 23.20 13.06 -5.53
CA THR A 55 21.91 12.90 -6.20
C THR A 55 20.75 13.01 -5.21
N ALA A 56 19.71 13.78 -5.55
CA ALA A 56 18.54 13.94 -4.71
C ALA A 56 17.47 12.89 -5.01
N TYR A 57 16.85 12.39 -3.97
CA TYR A 57 15.78 11.39 -4.01
C TYR A 57 14.59 11.83 -3.19
N LYS A 58 13.40 11.36 -3.57
CA LYS A 58 12.13 11.49 -2.84
C LYS A 58 11.33 10.21 -2.95
N THR A 59 10.53 9.93 -1.93
CA THR A 59 9.55 8.84 -1.98
C THR A 59 8.33 9.16 -1.13
N TRP A 60 7.17 8.67 -1.56
CA TRP A 60 5.92 8.59 -0.83
C TRP A 60 5.62 7.11 -0.65
N LEU A 61 5.63 6.65 0.58
CA LEU A 61 5.52 5.22 0.88
C LEU A 61 4.05 4.81 1.03
N GLU A 62 3.67 3.77 0.32
CA GLU A 62 2.44 3.04 0.61
C GLU A 62 2.69 2.02 1.72
N ASP A 63 1.75 1.95 2.65
CA ASP A 63 1.70 0.96 3.72
C ASP A 63 0.24 0.68 4.13
N ALA A 64 0.02 -0.13 5.15
CA ALA A 64 -1.33 -0.44 5.62
C ALA A 64 -2.08 0.83 6.05
N LYS A 65 -1.41 1.78 6.72
CA LYS A 65 -2.02 3.02 7.17
C LYS A 65 -2.49 3.91 6.02
N SER A 66 -1.67 4.10 5.00
CA SER A 66 -2.03 4.91 3.82
C SER A 66 -3.09 4.24 2.96
N LEU A 67 -3.07 2.90 2.87
CA LEU A 67 -4.10 2.13 2.19
C LEU A 67 -5.44 2.20 2.92
N GLU A 68 -5.45 2.16 4.26
CA GLU A 68 -6.64 2.33 5.08
C GLU A 68 -7.30 3.69 4.85
N ASP A 69 -6.53 4.78 4.89
CA ASP A 69 -7.05 6.12 4.59
C ASP A 69 -7.72 6.17 3.21
N LYS A 70 -7.12 5.56 2.20
CA LYS A 70 -7.70 5.48 0.85
C LYS A 70 -8.94 4.59 0.80
N MET A 71 -8.97 3.49 1.53
CA MET A 71 -10.12 2.59 1.61
C MET A 71 -11.32 3.25 2.29
N SER A 72 -11.10 4.18 3.22
CA SER A 72 -12.17 4.94 3.89
C SER A 72 -13.06 5.71 2.90
N LEU A 73 -12.54 6.02 1.71
CA LEU A 73 -13.30 6.68 0.64
C LEU A 73 -14.44 5.81 0.10
N VAL A 74 -14.34 4.49 0.23
CA VAL A 74 -15.41 3.56 -0.18
C VAL A 74 -16.69 3.86 0.59
N GLY A 75 -16.62 3.89 1.92
CA GLY A 75 -17.77 4.23 2.76
C GLY A 75 -18.21 5.69 2.59
N LYS A 76 -17.26 6.63 2.52
CA LYS A 76 -17.55 8.05 2.38
C LYS A 76 -18.34 8.39 1.11
N TYR A 77 -18.06 7.70 0.01
CA TYR A 77 -18.68 7.99 -1.30
C TYR A 77 -19.59 6.89 -1.81
N GLY A 78 -19.92 5.88 -1.00
CA GLY A 78 -20.77 4.77 -1.39
C GLY A 78 -20.23 3.98 -2.60
N LEU A 79 -18.91 3.78 -2.67
CA LEU A 79 -18.29 3.04 -3.77
C LEU A 79 -18.53 1.55 -3.64
N GLY A 80 -18.51 0.81 -4.75
CA GLY A 80 -18.74 -0.64 -4.78
C GLY A 80 -17.60 -1.48 -4.20
N GLY A 81 -16.43 -0.89 -3.89
CA GLY A 81 -15.30 -1.58 -3.31
C GLY A 81 -13.96 -1.04 -3.78
N THR A 82 -12.89 -1.82 -3.54
CA THR A 82 -11.52 -1.49 -3.91
C THR A 82 -10.91 -2.55 -4.82
N ALA A 83 -9.97 -2.13 -5.64
CA ALA A 83 -9.11 -3.01 -6.43
C ALA A 83 -7.65 -2.70 -6.11
N PHE A 84 -6.83 -3.73 -5.95
CA PHE A 84 -5.41 -3.56 -5.65
C PHE A 84 -4.54 -3.88 -6.87
N TRP A 85 -3.56 -3.04 -7.16
CA TRP A 85 -2.58 -3.26 -8.19
C TRP A 85 -1.20 -3.43 -7.57
N ARG A 86 -0.58 -4.58 -7.66
CA ARG A 86 -1.14 -5.86 -8.13
C ARG A 86 -0.74 -6.98 -7.19
N TYR A 87 -1.42 -8.10 -7.28
CA TYR A 87 -1.06 -9.33 -6.58
C TYR A 87 0.43 -9.70 -6.78
N GLY A 88 1.10 -10.06 -5.69
CA GLY A 88 2.54 -10.37 -5.65
C GLY A 88 3.43 -9.15 -5.37
N PHE A 89 2.86 -7.93 -5.23
CA PHE A 89 3.59 -6.72 -4.84
C PHE A 89 3.47 -6.40 -3.35
N GLU A 90 2.50 -7.02 -2.66
CA GLU A 90 2.25 -6.85 -1.25
C GLU A 90 3.41 -7.33 -0.38
N ALA A 91 3.61 -6.70 0.78
CA ALA A 91 4.39 -7.25 1.86
C ALA A 91 3.59 -8.38 2.54
N GLU A 92 4.29 -9.31 3.20
CA GLU A 92 3.67 -10.50 3.80
C GLU A 92 2.53 -10.17 4.77
N ASN A 93 2.66 -9.07 5.51
CA ASN A 93 1.71 -8.63 6.52
C ASN A 93 0.70 -7.56 6.03
N THR A 94 0.79 -7.09 4.79
CA THR A 94 -0.04 -5.97 4.28
C THR A 94 -1.53 -6.19 4.54
N PHE A 95 -2.04 -7.35 4.16
CA PHE A 95 -3.48 -7.62 4.29
C PHE A 95 -3.91 -8.00 5.69
N SER A 96 -3.07 -8.67 6.48
CA SER A 96 -3.37 -8.94 7.89
C SER A 96 -3.44 -7.65 8.71
N GLU A 97 -2.57 -6.69 8.44
CA GLU A 97 -2.63 -5.37 9.07
C GLU A 97 -3.92 -4.62 8.69
N LEU A 98 -4.31 -4.60 7.42
CA LEU A 98 -5.57 -4.00 6.96
C LEU A 98 -6.81 -4.66 7.58
N LEU A 99 -6.82 -5.98 7.73
CA LEU A 99 -7.92 -6.70 8.38
C LEU A 99 -8.00 -6.39 9.87
N ASN A 100 -6.88 -6.33 10.59
CA ASN A 100 -6.85 -5.98 12.00
C ASN A 100 -7.39 -4.56 12.24
N VAL A 101 -7.11 -3.64 11.35
CA VAL A 101 -7.66 -2.28 11.38
C VAL A 101 -9.18 -2.33 11.22
N LYS A 102 -9.70 -3.11 10.27
CA LYS A 102 -11.14 -3.28 10.06
C LYS A 102 -11.83 -3.81 11.32
N GLU A 103 -11.32 -4.87 11.93
CA GLU A 103 -11.88 -5.43 13.17
C GLU A 103 -11.90 -4.42 14.31
N ASN A 104 -10.86 -3.61 14.46
CA ASN A 104 -10.81 -2.56 15.48
C ASN A 104 -11.80 -1.43 15.21
N GLN A 105 -12.05 -1.10 13.94
CA GLN A 105 -13.03 -0.08 13.55
C GLN A 105 -14.47 -0.56 13.74
N GLU A 106 -14.77 -1.80 13.42
CA GLU A 106 -16.07 -2.43 13.66
C GLU A 106 -16.41 -2.45 15.16
N LYS A 107 -15.46 -2.81 16.02
CA LYS A 107 -15.61 -2.77 17.49
C LYS A 107 -15.90 -1.35 18.01
N ASN A 108 -15.43 -0.32 17.31
CA ASN A 108 -15.65 1.08 17.66
C ASN A 108 -16.87 1.71 16.98
N GLY A 109 -17.69 0.93 16.25
CA GLY A 109 -18.94 1.38 15.62
C GLY A 109 -18.75 2.41 14.49
N LYS A 110 -17.59 2.47 13.86
CA LYS A 110 -17.25 3.53 12.89
C LYS A 110 -17.33 3.15 11.42
N ILE A 111 -17.47 1.86 11.05
CA ILE A 111 -17.59 1.48 9.64
C ILE A 111 -18.55 0.30 9.52
N ASP A 112 -19.71 0.59 8.93
CA ASP A 112 -20.60 -0.41 8.35
C ASP A 112 -20.12 -0.65 6.91
N ILE A 113 -19.19 -1.61 6.75
CA ILE A 113 -18.83 -2.13 5.44
C ILE A 113 -19.61 -3.43 5.29
N ASP A 114 -20.87 -3.30 4.93
CA ASP A 114 -21.72 -4.45 4.64
C ASP A 114 -21.07 -5.32 3.57
N ASN A 115 -20.68 -6.53 3.99
CA ASN A 115 -20.44 -7.72 3.17
C ASN A 115 -19.24 -7.78 2.23
N PHE A 116 -18.25 -6.91 2.26
CA PHE A 116 -17.00 -7.16 1.55
C PHE A 116 -15.94 -7.78 2.46
N SER A 117 -15.80 -9.11 2.43
CA SER A 117 -14.68 -9.81 3.04
C SER A 117 -13.52 -9.85 2.05
N LEU A 118 -12.51 -9.00 2.26
CA LEU A 118 -11.26 -9.07 1.52
C LEU A 118 -10.61 -10.46 1.66
N HIS A 119 -10.79 -11.10 2.81
CA HIS A 119 -10.33 -12.46 3.08
C HIS A 119 -10.97 -13.47 2.10
N ASP A 120 -12.30 -13.42 1.95
CA ASP A 120 -13.02 -14.35 1.06
C ASP A 120 -12.69 -14.09 -0.41
N TYR A 121 -12.55 -12.83 -0.79
CA TYR A 121 -12.13 -12.46 -2.14
C TYR A 121 -10.71 -12.98 -2.46
N LEU A 122 -9.77 -12.84 -1.53
CA LEU A 122 -8.40 -13.33 -1.71
C LEU A 122 -8.31 -14.86 -1.67
N ALA A 123 -9.13 -15.51 -0.83
CA ALA A 123 -9.22 -16.97 -0.78
C ALA A 123 -9.76 -17.52 -2.12
N GLU A 124 -10.82 -16.92 -2.66
CA GLU A 124 -11.40 -17.30 -3.96
C GLU A 124 -10.39 -17.09 -5.11
N LYS A 125 -9.68 -15.97 -5.12
CA LYS A 125 -8.64 -15.69 -6.13
C LYS A 125 -7.46 -16.64 -6.04
N LYS A 126 -7.03 -16.99 -4.83
CA LYS A 126 -5.94 -17.94 -4.62
C LYS A 126 -6.34 -19.33 -5.11
N GLN A 127 -7.56 -19.75 -4.84
CA GLN A 127 -8.09 -21.02 -5.33
C GLN A 127 -8.17 -21.06 -6.87
N LYS A 128 -8.71 -20.01 -7.50
CA LYS A 128 -8.74 -19.89 -8.97
C LYS A 128 -7.36 -19.92 -9.62
N LEU A 129 -6.36 -19.30 -9.00
CA LEU A 129 -4.98 -19.32 -9.48
C LEU A 129 -4.35 -20.72 -9.36
N GLN A 130 -4.64 -21.47 -8.30
CA GLN A 130 -4.19 -22.85 -8.15
C GLN A 130 -4.83 -23.75 -9.20
N GLU A 131 -6.13 -23.62 -9.41
CA GLU A 131 -6.87 -24.38 -10.45
C GLU A 131 -6.33 -24.10 -11.88
N MET A 132 -5.89 -22.87 -12.16
CA MET A 132 -5.27 -22.50 -13.45
C MET A 132 -3.84 -23.03 -13.62
N GLN A 133 -3.13 -23.34 -12.54
CA GLN A 133 -1.77 -23.91 -12.59
C GLN A 133 -1.76 -25.42 -12.68
N GLU A 134 -2.86 -26.07 -12.34
CA GLU A 134 -3.04 -27.53 -12.40
C GLU A 134 -3.63 -28.01 -13.73
N GLN A 135 -3.99 -27.12 -14.64
CA GLN A 135 -4.43 -27.39 -16.01
C GLN A 135 -3.29 -27.25 -17.02
#